data_e8601c08fb3c75548d0e7155bf7f0721
#
_entry.id   e8601c08fb3c75548d0e7155bf7f0721
#
_cell.length_a   1.000
_cell.length_b   1.000
_cell.length_c   1.000
_cell.angle_alpha   90.00
_cell.angle_beta   90.00
_cell.angle_gamma   90.00
#
_symmetry.space_group_name_H-M   'P 1'
#
loop_
_entity.id
_entity.type
_entity.pdbx_description
1 polymer ?
#
loop_
_entity_poly.entity_id
_entity_poly.type
_entity_poly.pdbx_seq_one_letter_code
_entity_poly.pdbx_strand_id
1 'polypeptide(L)'
;MTGLSWAGTTTFGVATTGVEGLKTIVPAAGIASWYDYFNSQGSAYTNPPYSDLSWLSLYVATRLLDQKDWAAISNKYADYINQLNKDQNAHGRNYSPVWQERDYTLHPEKIKTSALLVHGLNDDNVKTKHFELMYDALKKAGQDVKLYLHQGNHINPAAISRGFGITANKQDFYDLLNTWFSHYLYD
;
A
#
# COMPACT_ATOMS: atom_id res chain seq x y z
N MET A 1 -3.37 -1.37 13.64
CA MET A 1 -2.41 -0.52 12.88
C MET A 1 -3.15 0.16 11.73
N THR A 2 -2.83 1.41 11.40
CA THR A 2 -3.47 2.13 10.27
C THR A 2 -2.44 3.03 9.58
N GLY A 3 -2.72 3.41 8.34
CA GLY A 3 -1.89 4.36 7.59
C GLY A 3 -2.42 4.59 6.18
N LEU A 4 -2.02 5.71 5.58
CA LEU A 4 -2.36 6.08 4.21
C LEU A 4 -1.18 5.83 3.28
N SER A 5 -1.44 5.36 2.06
CA SER A 5 -0.43 5.26 0.99
C SER A 5 0.74 4.33 1.39
N TRP A 6 1.96 4.83 1.44
CA TRP A 6 3.10 4.09 1.92
C TRP A 6 2.87 3.47 3.32
N ALA A 7 2.30 4.22 4.25
CA ALA A 7 1.97 3.69 5.58
C ALA A 7 0.87 2.61 5.53
N GLY A 8 -0.07 2.70 4.58
CA GLY A 8 -1.03 1.64 4.28
C GLY A 8 -0.35 0.37 3.75
N THR A 9 0.63 0.53 2.85
CA THR A 9 1.46 -0.56 2.34
C THR A 9 2.29 -1.21 3.46
N THR A 10 2.90 -0.40 4.32
CA THR A 10 3.63 -0.90 5.50
C THR A 10 2.71 -1.70 6.43
N THR A 11 1.44 -1.31 6.52
CA THR A 11 0.43 -2.02 7.30
C THR A 11 0.22 -3.45 6.76
N PHE A 12 0.16 -3.63 5.44
CA PHE A 12 0.15 -4.97 4.84
C PHE A 12 1.43 -5.74 5.13
N GLY A 13 2.58 -5.11 4.92
CA GLY A 13 3.87 -5.73 5.18
C GLY A 13 4.01 -6.25 6.62
N VAL A 14 3.61 -5.45 7.60
CA VAL A 14 3.61 -5.88 9.02
C VAL A 14 2.63 -7.03 9.26
N ALA A 15 1.43 -6.96 8.69
CA ALA A 15 0.42 -8.00 8.87
C ALA A 15 0.88 -9.36 8.30
N THR A 16 1.61 -9.36 7.17
CA THR A 16 2.17 -10.61 6.57
C THR A 16 3.30 -11.24 7.38
N THR A 17 3.84 -10.58 8.40
CA THR A 17 4.79 -11.20 9.32
C THR A 17 4.14 -12.13 10.33
N GLY A 18 2.82 -12.04 10.50
CA GLY A 18 2.07 -12.80 11.51
C GLY A 18 2.41 -12.38 12.96
N VAL A 19 2.89 -11.13 13.14
CA VAL A 19 3.31 -10.62 14.46
C VAL A 19 2.18 -10.76 15.49
N GLU A 20 2.52 -11.28 16.65
CA GLU A 20 1.57 -11.42 17.76
C GLU A 20 1.12 -10.05 18.28
N GLY A 21 -0.14 -10.00 18.74
CA GLY A 21 -0.73 -8.78 19.31
C GLY A 21 -1.29 -7.80 18.28
N LEU A 22 -1.07 -8.00 16.98
CA LEU A 22 -1.72 -7.22 15.94
C LEU A 22 -3.17 -7.68 15.77
N LYS A 23 -4.12 -6.98 16.36
CA LYS A 23 -5.53 -7.37 16.40
C LYS A 23 -6.30 -7.03 15.13
N THR A 24 -6.02 -5.87 14.56
CA THR A 24 -6.69 -5.39 13.34
C THR A 24 -5.84 -4.40 12.57
N ILE A 25 -6.11 -4.28 11.27
CA ILE A 25 -5.47 -3.32 10.37
C ILE A 25 -6.50 -2.47 9.64
N VAL A 26 -6.17 -1.19 9.43
CA VAL A 26 -6.96 -0.26 8.61
C VAL A 26 -6.03 0.44 7.61
N PRO A 27 -5.57 -0.25 6.57
CA PRO A 27 -4.78 0.35 5.50
C PRO A 27 -5.67 1.21 4.59
N ALA A 28 -5.26 2.44 4.35
CA ALA A 28 -5.90 3.33 3.38
C ALA A 28 -4.98 3.49 2.15
N ALA A 29 -5.50 3.26 0.95
CA ALA A 29 -4.79 3.36 -0.32
C ALA A 29 -3.42 2.65 -0.30
N GLY A 30 -3.38 1.44 0.27
CA GLY A 30 -2.16 0.64 0.37
C GLY A 30 -1.86 -0.15 -0.90
N ILE A 31 -0.58 -0.31 -1.21
CA ILE A 31 -0.10 -1.12 -2.33
C ILE A 31 -0.10 -2.60 -1.91
N ALA A 32 -0.90 -3.42 -2.57
CA ALA A 32 -0.99 -4.86 -2.31
C ALA A 32 0.13 -5.65 -3.02
N SER A 33 0.51 -5.21 -4.21
CA SER A 33 1.55 -5.81 -5.05
C SER A 33 2.36 -4.69 -5.70
N TRP A 34 3.67 -4.66 -5.48
CA TRP A 34 4.54 -3.67 -6.09
C TRP A 34 4.67 -3.86 -7.61
N TYR A 35 4.50 -5.10 -8.10
CA TYR A 35 4.41 -5.36 -9.53
C TYR A 35 3.22 -4.61 -10.14
N ASP A 36 2.04 -4.79 -9.57
CA ASP A 36 0.81 -4.18 -10.06
C ASP A 36 0.78 -2.65 -9.87
N TYR A 37 1.62 -2.11 -9.00
CA TYR A 37 1.79 -0.67 -8.84
C TYR A 37 2.59 -0.06 -9.99
N PHE A 38 3.67 -0.72 -10.42
CA PHE A 38 4.56 -0.20 -11.46
C PHE A 38 4.29 -0.76 -12.85
N ASN A 39 3.62 -1.89 -12.97
CA ASN A 39 3.46 -2.59 -14.23
C ASN A 39 2.03 -3.09 -14.44
N SER A 40 1.70 -3.37 -15.71
CA SER A 40 0.52 -4.10 -16.12
C SER A 40 0.88 -5.02 -17.27
N GLN A 41 0.81 -6.33 -17.05
CA GLN A 41 1.09 -7.36 -18.07
C GLN A 41 2.42 -7.14 -18.81
N GLY A 42 3.49 -6.84 -18.09
CA GLY A 42 4.81 -6.57 -18.66
C GLY A 42 5.02 -5.14 -19.19
N SER A 43 3.99 -4.32 -19.21
CA SER A 43 4.08 -2.91 -19.57
C SER A 43 4.27 -2.05 -18.34
N ALA A 44 5.26 -1.14 -18.36
CA ALA A 44 5.45 -0.19 -17.29
C ALA A 44 4.38 0.90 -17.29
N TYR A 45 3.87 1.24 -16.10
CA TYR A 45 3.13 2.49 -15.95
C TYR A 45 4.09 3.68 -16.01
N THR A 46 3.72 4.69 -16.75
CA THR A 46 4.52 5.92 -16.91
C THR A 46 4.09 7.03 -15.96
N ASN A 47 3.49 6.70 -14.84
CA ASN A 47 2.88 7.68 -13.96
C ASN A 47 3.93 8.33 -13.04
N PRO A 48 4.21 9.63 -13.17
CA PRO A 48 5.01 10.36 -12.19
C PRO A 48 4.29 10.41 -10.83
N PRO A 49 4.99 10.58 -9.71
CA PRO A 49 6.41 10.84 -9.62
C PRO A 49 7.29 9.58 -9.51
N TYR A 50 6.71 8.39 -9.43
CA TYR A 50 7.41 7.16 -9.06
C TYR A 50 7.42 6.18 -10.23
N SER A 51 8.37 6.37 -11.13
CA SER A 51 8.41 5.64 -12.40
C SER A 51 8.81 4.16 -12.29
N ASP A 52 9.51 3.79 -11.22
CA ASP A 52 9.94 2.40 -10.99
C ASP A 52 10.40 2.14 -9.54
N LEU A 53 10.61 0.86 -9.22
CA LEU A 53 10.98 0.40 -7.90
C LEU A 53 12.37 0.90 -7.46
N SER A 54 13.34 0.92 -8.37
CA SER A 54 14.70 1.39 -8.06
C SER A 54 14.73 2.87 -7.73
N TRP A 55 14.02 3.68 -8.51
CA TRP A 55 13.89 5.11 -8.27
C TRP A 55 13.18 5.41 -6.95
N LEU A 56 12.05 4.73 -6.69
CA LEU A 56 11.33 4.90 -5.43
C LEU A 56 12.19 4.49 -4.22
N SER A 57 12.94 3.40 -4.34
CA SER A 57 13.84 2.95 -3.28
C SER A 57 14.96 3.95 -3.02
N LEU A 58 15.53 4.54 -4.07
CA LEU A 58 16.50 5.64 -3.96
C LEU A 58 15.88 6.85 -3.28
N TYR A 59 14.70 7.27 -3.72
CA TYR A 59 13.97 8.40 -3.16
C TYR A 59 13.76 8.24 -1.64
N VAL A 60 13.32 7.07 -1.21
CA VAL A 60 13.06 6.80 0.22
C VAL A 60 14.38 6.69 0.98
N ALA A 61 15.39 5.98 0.46
CA ALA A 61 16.66 5.79 1.12
C ALA A 61 17.44 7.09 1.30
N THR A 62 17.35 8.00 0.32
CA THR A 62 18.07 9.28 0.36
C THR A 62 17.33 10.37 1.12
N ARG A 63 16.08 10.10 1.51
CA ARG A 63 15.28 11.10 2.22
C ARG A 63 15.30 12.44 1.48
N LEU A 64 14.91 12.44 0.21
CA LEU A 64 15.06 13.59 -0.71
C LEU A 64 14.50 14.92 -0.17
N LEU A 65 13.65 14.87 0.85
CA LEU A 65 13.15 16.06 1.55
C LEU A 65 14.13 16.56 2.63
N ASP A 66 15.11 15.74 3.02
CA ASP A 66 16.16 16.07 3.98
C ASP A 66 17.52 15.99 3.27
N GLN A 67 17.88 17.06 2.59
CA GLN A 67 19.02 17.06 1.64
C GLN A 67 20.41 16.97 2.29
N LYS A 68 20.51 16.97 3.62
CA LYS A 68 21.81 17.05 4.28
C LYS A 68 22.71 15.85 4.02
N ASP A 69 22.12 14.66 3.89
CA ASP A 69 22.91 13.41 3.82
C ASP A 69 22.66 12.60 2.54
N TRP A 70 21.89 13.13 1.58
CA TRP A 70 21.47 12.35 0.42
C TRP A 70 22.64 11.77 -0.39
N ALA A 71 23.73 12.54 -0.58
CA ALA A 71 24.88 12.09 -1.35
C ALA A 71 25.59 10.91 -0.67
N ALA A 72 25.79 10.99 0.65
CA ALA A 72 26.40 9.91 1.42
C ALA A 72 25.52 8.64 1.41
N ILE A 73 24.21 8.81 1.57
CA ILE A 73 23.24 7.71 1.54
C ILE A 73 23.17 7.10 0.13
N SER A 74 23.12 7.91 -0.93
CA SER A 74 23.11 7.45 -2.32
C SER A 74 24.34 6.59 -2.62
N ASN A 75 25.53 7.05 -2.23
CA ASN A 75 26.77 6.30 -2.46
C ASN A 75 26.76 4.98 -1.68
N LYS A 76 26.27 4.99 -0.44
CA LYS A 76 26.18 3.78 0.39
C LYS A 76 25.28 2.71 -0.20
N TYR A 77 24.17 3.11 -0.84
CA TYR A 77 23.16 2.19 -1.38
C TYR A 77 23.24 2.03 -2.90
N ALA A 78 24.23 2.62 -3.56
CA ALA A 78 24.34 2.63 -5.02
C ALA A 78 24.29 1.21 -5.62
N ASP A 79 25.05 0.27 -5.07
CA ASP A 79 25.09 -1.10 -5.57
C ASP A 79 23.74 -1.80 -5.40
N TYR A 80 23.07 -1.61 -4.27
CA TYR A 80 21.73 -2.14 -4.03
C TYR A 80 20.71 -1.57 -5.03
N ILE A 81 20.71 -0.26 -5.25
CA ILE A 81 19.79 0.40 -6.18
C ILE A 81 20.07 -0.05 -7.63
N ASN A 82 21.35 -0.17 -8.01
CA ASN A 82 21.74 -0.68 -9.32
C ASN A 82 21.30 -2.13 -9.54
N GLN A 83 21.44 -2.98 -8.52
CA GLN A 83 20.97 -4.36 -8.58
C GLN A 83 19.44 -4.40 -8.68
N LEU A 84 18.74 -3.63 -7.88
CA LEU A 84 17.29 -3.55 -7.92
C LEU A 84 16.77 -3.08 -9.29
N ASN A 85 17.49 -2.13 -9.93
CA ASN A 85 17.17 -1.70 -11.29
C ASN A 85 17.36 -2.82 -12.32
N LYS A 86 18.40 -3.62 -12.20
CA LYS A 86 18.60 -4.79 -13.07
C LYS A 86 17.47 -5.83 -12.87
N ASP A 87 17.15 -6.14 -11.63
CA ASP A 87 16.16 -7.16 -11.28
C ASP A 87 14.76 -6.78 -11.73
N GLN A 88 14.33 -5.53 -11.55
CA GLN A 88 13.02 -5.08 -11.99
C GLN A 88 12.86 -5.07 -13.51
N ASN A 89 13.95 -4.91 -14.26
CA ASN A 89 13.95 -4.90 -15.73
C ASN A 89 14.27 -6.28 -16.34
N ALA A 90 14.66 -7.25 -15.51
CA ALA A 90 14.87 -8.62 -15.95
C ALA A 90 13.56 -9.21 -16.51
N HIS A 91 13.71 -10.20 -17.40
CA HIS A 91 12.59 -10.94 -18.01
C HIS A 91 11.57 -10.02 -18.72
N GLY A 92 12.02 -8.92 -19.30
CA GLY A 92 11.15 -7.97 -20.01
C GLY A 92 10.13 -7.29 -19.09
N ARG A 93 10.49 -7.05 -17.85
CA ARG A 93 9.62 -6.49 -16.79
C ARG A 93 8.39 -7.36 -16.46
N ASN A 94 8.41 -8.63 -16.81
CA ASN A 94 7.38 -9.56 -16.37
C ASN A 94 7.53 -9.87 -14.87
N TYR A 95 6.47 -10.44 -14.31
CA TYR A 95 6.48 -10.89 -12.92
C TYR A 95 7.63 -11.87 -12.65
N SER A 96 8.41 -11.62 -11.61
CA SER A 96 9.69 -12.30 -11.34
C SER A 96 9.98 -12.31 -9.82
N PRO A 97 11.03 -13.00 -9.34
CA PRO A 97 11.31 -13.08 -7.91
C PRO A 97 11.39 -11.73 -7.18
N VAL A 98 11.93 -10.68 -7.80
CA VAL A 98 11.96 -9.34 -7.18
C VAL A 98 10.57 -8.80 -6.85
N TRP A 99 9.58 -9.16 -7.66
CA TRP A 99 8.19 -8.77 -7.44
C TRP A 99 7.48 -9.68 -6.44
N GLN A 100 7.79 -11.00 -6.46
CA GLN A 100 7.24 -11.94 -5.48
C GLN A 100 7.56 -11.54 -4.05
N GLU A 101 8.79 -11.11 -3.77
CA GLU A 101 9.20 -10.62 -2.45
C GLU A 101 8.39 -9.40 -1.96
N ARG A 102 7.72 -8.73 -2.89
CA ARG A 102 7.01 -7.46 -2.68
C ARG A 102 5.53 -7.56 -3.03
N ASP A 103 5.00 -8.77 -2.98
CA ASP A 103 3.60 -9.08 -3.23
C ASP A 103 2.95 -9.62 -1.96
N TYR A 104 2.21 -8.77 -1.27
CA TYR A 104 1.57 -9.12 0.01
C TYR A 104 0.36 -10.03 -0.17
N THR A 105 -0.07 -10.29 -1.40
CA THR A 105 -1.21 -11.15 -1.71
C THR A 105 -0.85 -12.63 -1.78
N LEU A 106 0.44 -12.96 -1.84
CA LEU A 106 0.90 -14.34 -2.02
C LEU A 106 0.76 -15.20 -0.75
N HIS A 107 0.78 -14.57 0.43
CA HIS A 107 0.75 -15.27 1.71
C HIS A 107 -0.31 -14.71 2.66
N PRO A 108 -1.58 -14.62 2.22
CA PRO A 108 -2.63 -14.04 3.05
C PRO A 108 -2.93 -14.90 4.29
N GLU A 109 -2.57 -16.19 4.28
CA GLU A 109 -2.68 -17.10 5.42
C GLU A 109 -1.77 -16.69 6.60
N LYS A 110 -0.76 -15.88 6.36
CA LYS A 110 0.08 -15.31 7.42
C LYS A 110 -0.58 -14.14 8.14
N ILE A 111 -1.54 -13.49 7.48
CA ILE A 111 -2.28 -12.38 8.06
C ILE A 111 -3.33 -12.96 9.00
N LYS A 112 -3.16 -12.76 10.31
CA LYS A 112 -4.02 -13.29 11.38
C LYS A 112 -4.99 -12.26 11.94
N THR A 113 -5.12 -11.12 11.25
CA THR A 113 -5.88 -9.97 11.72
C THR A 113 -7.08 -9.69 10.83
N SER A 114 -8.13 -9.12 11.41
CA SER A 114 -9.20 -8.47 10.64
C SER A 114 -8.66 -7.25 9.88
N ALA A 115 -9.32 -6.89 8.80
CA ALA A 115 -8.91 -5.75 7.96
C ALA A 115 -10.11 -4.90 7.52
N LEU A 116 -10.02 -3.59 7.74
CA LEU A 116 -10.88 -2.61 7.09
C LEU A 116 -10.05 -1.92 5.99
N LEU A 117 -10.26 -2.32 4.73
CA LEU A 117 -9.56 -1.74 3.59
C LEU A 117 -10.25 -0.45 3.16
N VAL A 118 -9.52 0.65 3.17
CA VAL A 118 -10.04 1.98 2.82
C VAL A 118 -9.43 2.42 1.48
N HIS A 119 -10.27 2.84 0.51
CA HIS A 119 -9.75 3.24 -0.79
C HIS A 119 -10.63 4.27 -1.51
N GLY A 120 -9.97 5.22 -2.19
CA GLY A 120 -10.64 6.16 -3.07
C GLY A 120 -10.88 5.58 -4.47
N LEU A 121 -12.13 5.63 -4.96
CA LEU A 121 -12.47 5.10 -6.29
C LEU A 121 -11.87 5.91 -7.43
N ASN A 122 -11.44 7.14 -7.17
CA ASN A 122 -10.74 7.99 -8.13
C ASN A 122 -9.23 8.12 -7.82
N ASP A 123 -8.67 7.12 -7.12
CA ASP A 123 -7.24 7.12 -6.80
C ASP A 123 -6.41 6.95 -8.08
N ASP A 124 -5.69 8.00 -8.43
CA ASP A 124 -4.83 8.09 -9.62
C ASP A 124 -3.39 7.62 -9.34
N ASN A 125 -3.01 7.47 -8.09
CA ASN A 125 -1.71 7.01 -7.65
C ASN A 125 -1.74 5.49 -7.37
N VAL A 126 -2.39 5.06 -6.29
CA VAL A 126 -2.56 3.64 -5.98
C VAL A 126 -3.88 3.17 -6.58
N LYS A 127 -3.81 2.50 -7.72
CA LYS A 127 -5.01 2.10 -8.49
C LYS A 127 -5.95 1.22 -7.64
N THR A 128 -7.24 1.29 -7.92
CA THR A 128 -8.29 0.52 -7.23
C THR A 128 -8.04 -0.98 -7.22
N LYS A 129 -7.38 -1.51 -8.25
CA LYS A 129 -6.93 -2.91 -8.31
C LYS A 129 -6.27 -3.41 -7.01
N HIS A 130 -5.56 -2.53 -6.27
CA HIS A 130 -4.85 -2.95 -5.06
C HIS A 130 -5.78 -3.34 -3.91
N PHE A 131 -6.90 -2.64 -3.71
CA PHE A 131 -7.84 -3.07 -2.69
C PHE A 131 -8.54 -4.37 -3.08
N GLU A 132 -8.86 -4.57 -4.38
CA GLU A 132 -9.47 -5.79 -4.88
C GLU A 132 -8.56 -6.99 -4.64
N LEU A 133 -7.31 -6.91 -5.08
CA LEU A 133 -6.32 -7.97 -4.89
C LEU A 133 -6.17 -8.38 -3.41
N MET A 134 -6.07 -7.41 -2.53
CA MET A 134 -5.91 -7.70 -1.10
C MET A 134 -7.21 -8.21 -0.47
N TYR A 135 -8.36 -7.67 -0.86
CA TYR A 135 -9.65 -8.14 -0.40
C TYR A 135 -9.85 -9.62 -0.75
N ASP A 136 -9.63 -9.98 -2.01
CA ASP A 136 -9.80 -11.35 -2.48
C ASP A 136 -8.83 -12.32 -1.77
N ALA A 137 -7.57 -11.90 -1.61
CA ALA A 137 -6.58 -12.68 -0.90
C ALA A 137 -6.98 -12.94 0.56
N LEU A 138 -7.42 -11.92 1.28
CA LEU A 138 -7.86 -12.03 2.67
C LEU A 138 -9.14 -12.85 2.81
N LYS A 139 -10.12 -12.65 1.92
CA LYS A 139 -11.35 -13.46 1.91
C LYS A 139 -11.05 -14.94 1.66
N LYS A 140 -10.18 -15.23 0.71
CA LYS A 140 -9.75 -16.61 0.41
C LYS A 140 -9.04 -17.26 1.60
N ALA A 141 -8.31 -16.49 2.38
CA ALA A 141 -7.65 -16.96 3.61
C ALA A 141 -8.60 -17.03 4.82
N GLY A 142 -9.89 -16.73 4.65
CA GLY A 142 -10.90 -16.81 5.72
C GLY A 142 -10.84 -15.66 6.74
N GLN A 143 -10.16 -14.56 6.41
CA GLN A 143 -10.06 -13.41 7.29
C GLN A 143 -11.34 -12.57 7.27
N ASP A 144 -11.67 -11.93 8.40
CA ASP A 144 -12.72 -10.91 8.41
C ASP A 144 -12.20 -9.62 7.77
N VAL A 145 -12.72 -9.33 6.58
CA VAL A 145 -12.35 -8.15 5.80
C VAL A 145 -13.56 -7.37 5.35
N LYS A 146 -13.52 -6.07 5.55
CA LYS A 146 -14.53 -5.10 5.10
C LYS A 146 -13.89 -4.05 4.20
N LEU A 147 -14.70 -3.44 3.36
CA LEU A 147 -14.30 -2.34 2.48
C LEU A 147 -14.99 -1.04 2.90
N TYR A 148 -14.21 0.03 2.93
CA TYR A 148 -14.74 1.39 2.93
C TYR A 148 -14.24 2.10 1.67
N LEU A 149 -15.11 2.21 0.67
CA LEU A 149 -14.81 2.85 -0.60
C LEU A 149 -15.44 4.25 -0.63
N HIS A 150 -14.69 5.23 -1.10
CA HIS A 150 -15.14 6.61 -1.18
C HIS A 150 -14.83 7.25 -2.54
N GLN A 151 -15.53 8.32 -2.87
CA GLN A 151 -15.41 9.01 -4.16
C GLN A 151 -14.15 9.90 -4.28
N GLY A 152 -13.32 9.95 -3.26
CA GLY A 152 -12.05 10.70 -3.29
C GLY A 152 -10.97 10.04 -4.14
N ASN A 153 -9.90 10.75 -4.31
CA ASN A 153 -8.66 10.28 -4.93
C ASN A 153 -7.71 9.66 -3.89
N HIS A 154 -6.38 9.81 -4.08
CA HIS A 154 -5.34 9.34 -3.17
C HIS A 154 -5.30 10.14 -1.87
N ILE A 155 -6.32 10.00 -1.02
CA ILE A 155 -6.52 10.81 0.18
C ILE A 155 -7.16 9.99 1.31
N ASN A 156 -6.89 10.40 2.55
CA ASN A 156 -7.62 9.90 3.69
C ASN A 156 -9.06 10.45 3.67
N PRO A 157 -10.09 9.61 3.88
CA PRO A 157 -11.49 10.08 3.91
C PRO A 157 -11.74 11.24 4.87
N ALA A 158 -11.01 11.27 5.99
CA ALA A 158 -11.09 12.37 6.96
C ALA A 158 -10.61 13.73 6.43
N ALA A 159 -9.82 13.74 5.35
CA ALA A 159 -9.31 14.96 4.71
C ALA A 159 -10.14 15.41 3.51
N ILE A 160 -11.21 14.69 3.15
CA ILE A 160 -12.06 15.05 2.02
C ILE A 160 -12.89 16.29 2.40
N SER A 161 -12.63 17.40 1.72
CA SER A 161 -13.48 18.58 1.78
C SER A 161 -14.73 18.38 0.92
N ARG A 162 -15.87 18.93 1.34
CA ARG A 162 -17.11 18.91 0.56
C ARG A 162 -16.89 19.69 -0.73
N GLY A 163 -16.87 19.00 -1.87
CA GLY A 163 -16.79 19.60 -3.19
C GLY A 163 -17.25 18.60 -4.26
N PHE A 164 -18.00 19.04 -5.25
CA PHE A 164 -18.44 18.30 -6.44
C PHE A 164 -19.02 16.89 -6.18
N GLY A 165 -19.96 16.76 -5.22
CA GLY A 165 -20.66 15.50 -4.98
C GLY A 165 -19.86 14.43 -4.25
N ILE A 166 -18.70 14.76 -3.70
CA ILE A 166 -17.96 13.86 -2.81
C ILE A 166 -18.72 13.77 -1.49
N THR A 167 -19.25 12.59 -1.21
CA THR A 167 -20.15 12.34 -0.07
C THR A 167 -19.48 11.77 1.16
N ALA A 168 -18.14 11.64 1.18
CA ALA A 168 -17.48 11.19 2.38
C ALA A 168 -17.65 12.22 3.50
N ASN A 169 -18.38 11.84 4.54
CA ASN A 169 -18.51 12.63 5.74
C ASN A 169 -17.37 12.27 6.69
N LYS A 170 -16.56 13.25 7.04
CA LYS A 170 -15.45 13.08 7.97
C LYS A 170 -15.90 12.44 9.30
N GLN A 171 -17.03 12.86 9.83
CA GLN A 171 -17.57 12.34 11.09
C GLN A 171 -17.97 10.86 10.94
N ASP A 172 -18.68 10.51 9.87
CA ASP A 172 -19.09 9.13 9.63
C ASP A 172 -17.87 8.19 9.52
N PHE A 173 -16.77 8.67 8.91
CA PHE A 173 -15.55 7.89 8.85
C PHE A 173 -14.88 7.70 10.22
N TYR A 174 -14.88 8.73 11.08
CA TYR A 174 -14.34 8.60 12.43
C TYR A 174 -15.24 7.70 13.30
N ASP A 175 -16.55 7.77 13.16
CA ASP A 175 -17.48 6.92 13.88
C ASP A 175 -17.31 5.46 13.46
N LEU A 176 -17.12 5.21 12.16
CA LEU A 176 -16.77 3.88 11.65
C LEU A 176 -15.45 3.38 12.24
N LEU A 177 -14.39 4.20 12.23
CA LEU A 177 -13.10 3.81 12.81
C LEU A 177 -13.21 3.52 14.31
N ASN A 178 -13.94 4.36 15.04
CA ASN A 178 -14.19 4.15 16.47
C ASN A 178 -14.92 2.83 16.73
N THR A 179 -15.97 2.55 15.96
CA THR A 179 -16.72 1.29 16.05
C THR A 179 -15.83 0.10 15.72
N TRP A 180 -15.06 0.19 14.62
CA TRP A 180 -14.15 -0.87 14.20
C TRP A 180 -13.08 -1.18 15.24
N PHE A 181 -12.38 -0.15 15.73
CA PHE A 181 -11.34 -0.34 16.72
C PHE A 181 -11.89 -0.77 18.08
N SER A 182 -13.05 -0.28 18.49
CA SER A 182 -13.69 -0.73 19.73
C SER A 182 -13.98 -2.22 19.69
N HIS A 183 -14.54 -2.71 18.60
CA HIS A 183 -14.85 -4.13 18.44
C HIS A 183 -13.59 -5.02 18.51
N TYR A 184 -12.51 -4.65 17.81
CA TYR A 184 -11.33 -5.53 17.73
C TYR A 184 -10.27 -5.30 18.82
N LEU A 185 -10.38 -4.24 19.61
CA LEU A 185 -9.39 -3.94 20.65
C LEU A 185 -9.94 -4.14 22.08
N TYR A 186 -11.25 -4.10 22.27
CA TYR A 186 -11.86 -4.19 23.61
C TYR A 186 -12.80 -5.40 23.80
N ASP A 187 -13.26 -6.01 22.73
CA ASP A 187 -14.03 -7.25 22.74
C ASP A 187 -13.08 -8.47 22.61
#